data_511e57f885aba4083104f9207652bfb4
#
_entry.id   511e57f885aba4083104f9207652bfb4
#
_cell.length_a   1.000
_cell.length_b   1.000
_cell.length_c   1.000
_cell.angle_alpha   90.00
_cell.angle_beta   90.00
_cell.angle_gamma   90.00
#
_symmetry.space_group_name_H-M   'P 1'
#
loop_
_entity.id
_entity.type
_entity.pdbx_description
1 polymer ?
#
loop_
_entity_poly.entity_id
_entity_poly.type
_entity_poly.pdbx_seq_one_letter_code
_entity_poly.pdbx_strand_id
1 'polypeptide(L)'
;GSMMYVDAVTRGIDDLPTVSDGVRRHVMELYEREGIEGVRATLRNLDPGYLAIADPANHRRLIHAIEISLEAGRPYSSLRTGGVKERPFRVVKMMIDYPREELFDRINRRVDMMIESGFIEEARRVYPLRHLNSLNTVGYKEMFAYFDGTMDFDTAISRMKKNTRVYAKKQLTWLKRDPAVIRLNPSTALNDALAAIGDEQ
;
A
#
# COMPACT_ATOMS: atom_id res chain seq x y z
N GLY A 1 -0.76 0.90 -0.02
CA GLY A 1 -2.02 1.47 -0.40
C GLY A 1 -2.41 2.63 0.49
N SER A 2 -3.62 3.12 0.31
CA SER A 2 -4.15 4.25 1.08
C SER A 2 -4.12 4.05 2.62
N MET A 3 -4.15 2.83 3.09
CA MET A 3 -4.05 2.48 4.51
C MET A 3 -2.79 3.02 5.20
N MET A 4 -1.64 2.98 4.52
CA MET A 4 -0.41 3.58 5.06
C MET A 4 -0.53 5.10 5.23
N TYR A 5 -1.21 5.79 4.32
CA TYR A 5 -1.45 7.23 4.46
C TYR A 5 -2.40 7.55 5.62
N VAL A 6 -3.42 6.72 5.81
CA VAL A 6 -4.33 6.84 6.97
C VAL A 6 -3.54 6.66 8.27
N ASP A 7 -2.69 5.63 8.36
CA ASP A 7 -1.82 5.43 9.54
C ASP A 7 -0.87 6.62 9.74
N ALA A 8 -0.24 7.11 8.67
CA ALA A 8 0.66 8.26 8.75
C ALA A 8 -0.03 9.52 9.31
N VAL A 9 -1.26 9.79 8.88
CA VAL A 9 -2.04 10.94 9.36
C VAL A 9 -2.53 10.73 10.79
N THR A 10 -3.09 9.56 11.09
CA THR A 10 -3.79 9.31 12.36
C THR A 10 -2.85 8.92 13.50
N ARG A 11 -1.83 8.13 13.22
CA ARG A 11 -0.89 7.59 14.21
C ARG A 11 0.52 8.16 14.11
N GLY A 12 0.85 8.73 12.96
CA GLY A 12 2.22 9.10 12.61
C GLY A 12 3.00 7.94 12.01
N ILE A 13 4.20 8.25 11.59
CA ILE A 13 5.22 7.30 11.12
C ILE A 13 6.50 7.52 11.91
N ASP A 14 7.32 6.49 11.99
CA ASP A 14 8.65 6.60 12.57
C ASP A 14 9.51 7.61 11.80
N ASP A 15 10.37 8.34 12.50
CA ASP A 15 11.27 9.32 11.90
C ASP A 15 12.48 8.58 11.31
N LEU A 16 12.34 8.15 10.05
CA LEU A 16 13.41 7.50 9.32
C LEU A 16 14.18 8.51 8.48
N PRO A 17 15.50 8.36 8.34
CA PRO A 17 16.28 9.25 7.47
C PRO A 17 15.87 9.09 6.00
N THR A 18 16.05 10.14 5.23
CA THR A 18 15.95 10.07 3.78
C THR A 18 17.18 9.37 3.23
N VAL A 19 16.98 8.27 2.54
CA VAL A 19 18.07 7.49 1.96
C VAL A 19 18.68 8.23 0.78
N SER A 20 19.99 8.45 0.82
CA SER A 20 20.76 9.07 -0.26
C SER A 20 20.85 8.15 -1.50
N ASP A 21 21.01 8.76 -2.66
CA ASP A 21 21.15 8.01 -3.92
C ASP A 21 22.42 7.13 -3.93
N GLY A 22 23.46 7.53 -3.19
CA GLY A 22 24.69 6.76 -3.02
C GLY A 22 24.43 5.44 -2.29
N VAL A 23 23.73 5.50 -1.16
CA VAL A 23 23.36 4.31 -0.39
C VAL A 23 22.43 3.41 -1.20
N ARG A 24 21.44 3.97 -1.90
CA ARG A 24 20.53 3.17 -2.75
C ARG A 24 21.29 2.39 -3.83
N ARG A 25 22.18 3.06 -4.55
CA ARG A 25 23.00 2.40 -5.59
C ARG A 25 23.83 1.28 -4.98
N HIS A 26 24.54 1.56 -3.90
CA HIS A 26 25.36 0.58 -3.22
C HIS A 26 24.59 -0.69 -2.82
N VAL A 27 23.40 -0.54 -2.24
CA VAL A 27 22.57 -1.68 -1.81
C VAL A 27 21.96 -2.41 -3.01
N MET A 28 21.60 -1.69 -4.09
CA MET A 28 21.14 -2.33 -5.32
C MET A 28 22.24 -3.11 -6.02
N GLU A 29 23.47 -2.58 -6.12
CA GLU A 29 24.64 -3.28 -6.65
C GLU A 29 24.96 -4.54 -5.84
N LEU A 30 24.85 -4.47 -4.50
CA LEU A 30 24.97 -5.63 -3.62
C LEU A 30 23.92 -6.71 -3.99
N TYR A 31 22.66 -6.28 -4.15
CA TYR A 31 21.58 -7.21 -4.50
C TYR A 31 21.75 -7.83 -5.90
N GLU A 32 22.19 -7.05 -6.89
CA GLU A 32 22.47 -7.53 -8.25
C GLU A 32 23.62 -8.52 -8.29
N ARG A 33 24.67 -8.29 -7.49
CA ARG A 33 25.87 -9.14 -7.43
C ARG A 33 25.66 -10.42 -6.63
N GLU A 34 25.03 -10.33 -5.48
CA GLU A 34 24.98 -11.41 -4.47
C GLU A 34 23.57 -11.97 -4.21
N GLY A 35 22.55 -11.38 -4.86
CA GLY A 35 21.17 -11.79 -4.70
C GLY A 35 20.65 -11.60 -3.27
N ILE A 36 19.58 -12.33 -2.95
CA ILE A 36 18.93 -12.23 -1.64
C ILE A 36 19.82 -12.74 -0.50
N GLU A 37 20.72 -13.65 -0.77
CA GLU A 37 21.62 -14.21 0.27
C GLU A 37 22.64 -13.17 0.72
N GLY A 38 23.20 -12.37 -0.19
CA GLY A 38 24.07 -11.23 0.15
C GLY A 38 23.33 -10.19 0.99
N VAL A 39 22.08 -9.88 0.62
CA VAL A 39 21.22 -8.98 1.40
C VAL A 39 20.99 -9.52 2.82
N ARG A 40 20.69 -10.82 2.97
CA ARG A 40 20.51 -11.46 4.29
C ARG A 40 21.80 -11.44 5.13
N ALA A 41 22.94 -11.73 4.50
CA ALA A 41 24.23 -11.72 5.17
C ALA A 41 24.58 -10.30 5.67
N THR A 42 24.39 -9.30 4.84
CA THR A 42 24.62 -7.88 5.21
C THR A 42 23.68 -7.44 6.33
N LEU A 43 22.40 -7.77 6.23
CA LEU A 43 21.43 -7.39 7.29
C LEU A 43 21.69 -8.13 8.60
N ARG A 44 22.22 -9.35 8.57
CA ARG A 44 22.62 -10.09 9.78
C ARG A 44 23.69 -9.35 10.57
N ASN A 45 24.59 -8.64 9.90
CA ASN A 45 25.63 -7.85 10.54
C ASN A 45 25.12 -6.48 11.00
N LEU A 46 24.24 -5.83 10.21
CA LEU A 46 23.73 -4.50 10.51
C LEU A 46 22.58 -4.49 11.52
N ASP A 47 21.67 -5.46 11.40
CA ASP A 47 20.46 -5.53 12.24
C ASP A 47 19.95 -6.98 12.39
N PRO A 48 20.63 -7.82 13.18
CA PRO A 48 20.21 -9.20 13.42
C PRO A 48 18.82 -9.28 14.05
N GLY A 49 18.45 -8.28 14.87
CA GLY A 49 17.13 -8.22 15.52
C GLY A 49 16.00 -8.07 14.51
N TYR A 50 16.19 -7.20 13.52
CA TYR A 50 15.18 -7.07 12.45
C TYR A 50 15.14 -8.31 11.55
N LEU A 51 16.28 -8.88 11.19
CA LEU A 51 16.32 -10.07 10.35
C LEU A 51 15.58 -11.26 10.99
N ALA A 52 15.61 -11.39 12.31
CA ALA A 52 14.93 -12.46 13.03
C ALA A 52 13.40 -12.41 12.92
N ILE A 53 12.82 -11.23 12.69
CA ILE A 53 11.37 -11.02 12.63
C ILE A 53 10.85 -10.70 11.22
N ALA A 54 11.73 -10.35 10.29
CA ALA A 54 11.38 -10.02 8.92
C ALA A 54 11.09 -11.29 8.12
N ASP A 55 10.18 -11.18 7.14
CA ASP A 55 10.02 -12.22 6.13
C ASP A 55 11.30 -12.31 5.28
N PRO A 56 12.06 -13.43 5.38
CA PRO A 56 13.34 -13.56 4.70
C PRO A 56 13.22 -13.61 3.17
N ALA A 57 12.03 -13.87 2.62
CA ALA A 57 11.77 -13.86 1.18
C ALA A 57 11.44 -12.45 0.65
N ASN A 58 11.13 -11.49 1.52
CA ASN A 58 10.76 -10.15 1.11
C ASN A 58 11.99 -9.25 0.90
N HIS A 59 12.69 -9.45 -0.24
CA HIS A 59 13.90 -8.71 -0.57
C HIS A 59 13.74 -7.19 -0.47
N ARG A 60 12.60 -6.62 -0.85
CA ARG A 60 12.35 -5.16 -0.78
C ARG A 60 12.40 -4.63 0.65
N ARG A 61 11.85 -5.37 1.62
CA ARG A 61 11.90 -4.99 3.03
C ARG A 61 13.30 -5.14 3.63
N LEU A 62 14.02 -6.17 3.21
CA LEU A 62 15.39 -6.40 3.68
C LEU A 62 16.33 -5.31 3.11
N ILE A 63 16.23 -4.99 1.82
CA ILE A 63 16.95 -3.90 1.16
C ILE A 63 16.68 -2.58 1.88
N HIS A 64 15.40 -2.23 2.09
CA HIS A 64 15.04 -1.00 2.77
C HIS A 64 15.62 -0.91 4.20
N ALA A 65 15.64 -2.01 4.95
CA ALA A 65 16.24 -2.04 6.27
C ALA A 65 17.75 -1.79 6.24
N ILE A 66 18.46 -2.34 5.24
CA ILE A 66 19.88 -2.07 5.02
C ILE A 66 20.10 -0.60 4.67
N GLU A 67 19.34 -0.07 3.70
CA GLU A 67 19.42 1.33 3.27
C GLU A 67 19.29 2.28 4.46
N ILE A 68 18.26 2.09 5.28
CA ILE A 68 18.04 2.92 6.48
C ILE A 68 19.14 2.73 7.52
N SER A 69 19.61 1.49 7.74
CA SER A 69 20.68 1.23 8.70
C SER A 69 21.99 1.89 8.30
N LEU A 70 22.34 1.85 7.03
CA LEU A 70 23.55 2.50 6.49
C LEU A 70 23.44 4.03 6.56
N GLU A 71 22.29 4.59 6.17
CA GLU A 71 22.08 6.04 6.22
C GLU A 71 22.09 6.58 7.64
N ALA A 72 21.47 5.86 8.58
CA ALA A 72 21.37 6.26 9.98
C ALA A 72 22.63 5.93 10.81
N GLY A 73 23.53 5.06 10.31
CA GLY A 73 24.67 4.55 11.08
C GLY A 73 24.27 3.70 12.30
N ARG A 74 23.05 3.16 12.33
CA ARG A 74 22.52 2.32 13.42
C ARG A 74 21.42 1.38 12.92
N PRO A 75 21.12 0.28 13.65
CA PRO A 75 20.13 -0.71 13.23
C PRO A 75 18.75 -0.09 12.93
N TYR A 76 18.13 -0.52 11.83
CA TYR A 76 16.77 -0.13 11.45
C TYR A 76 15.75 -0.44 12.55
N SER A 77 15.88 -1.57 13.23
CA SER A 77 15.00 -1.94 14.34
C SER A 77 15.00 -0.91 15.47
N SER A 78 16.12 -0.22 15.72
CA SER A 78 16.23 0.83 16.72
C SER A 78 15.45 2.10 16.37
N LEU A 79 15.14 2.30 15.08
CA LEU A 79 14.39 3.44 14.58
C LEU A 79 12.89 3.14 14.48
N ARG A 80 12.52 1.86 14.48
CA ARG A 80 11.13 1.43 14.47
C ARG A 80 10.55 1.42 15.89
N THR A 81 10.07 2.56 16.33
CA THR A 81 9.45 2.68 17.65
C THR A 81 8.01 2.18 17.66
N GLY A 82 7.32 2.23 16.51
CA GLY A 82 5.88 1.91 16.40
C GLY A 82 5.00 2.79 17.27
N GLY A 83 5.55 3.88 17.81
CA GLY A 83 4.86 4.78 18.70
C GLY A 83 3.73 5.54 17.99
N VAL A 84 2.64 5.79 18.73
CA VAL A 84 1.58 6.67 18.26
C VAL A 84 1.98 8.11 18.61
N LYS A 85 2.16 8.95 17.61
CA LYS A 85 2.45 10.37 17.79
C LYS A 85 1.15 11.10 18.19
N GLU A 86 1.24 11.96 19.20
CA GLU A 86 0.14 12.87 19.55
C GLU A 86 -0.29 13.71 18.34
N ARG A 87 -1.59 13.93 18.23
CA ARG A 87 -2.18 14.74 17.16
C ARG A 87 -2.96 15.90 17.75
N PRO A 88 -2.88 17.10 17.15
CA PRO A 88 -3.66 18.26 17.61
C PRO A 88 -5.13 18.19 17.20
N PHE A 89 -5.61 16.99 16.85
CA PHE A 89 -6.99 16.75 16.40
C PHE A 89 -7.44 15.34 16.84
N ARG A 90 -8.75 15.21 17.00
CA ARG A 90 -9.40 13.93 17.25
C ARG A 90 -9.57 13.15 15.96
N VAL A 91 -9.40 11.84 16.04
CA VAL A 91 -9.57 10.92 14.91
C VAL A 91 -10.80 10.06 15.13
N VAL A 92 -11.81 10.22 14.30
CA VAL A 92 -12.99 9.33 14.23
C VAL A 92 -12.87 8.50 12.96
N LYS A 93 -12.68 7.20 13.13
CA LYS A 93 -12.58 6.26 12.01
C LYS A 93 -13.93 5.64 11.71
N MET A 94 -14.38 5.78 10.49
CA MET A 94 -15.64 5.22 10.03
C MET A 94 -15.44 4.40 8.77
N MET A 95 -16.22 3.36 8.56
CA MET A 95 -16.28 2.59 7.33
C MET A 95 -17.73 2.27 6.97
N ILE A 96 -18.06 2.36 5.69
CA ILE A 96 -19.32 1.86 5.17
C ILE A 96 -19.22 0.35 5.02
N ASP A 97 -20.06 -0.40 5.75
CA ASP A 97 -19.99 -1.87 5.82
C ASP A 97 -20.97 -2.51 4.85
N TYR A 98 -20.58 -2.62 3.60
CA TYR A 98 -21.36 -3.33 2.58
C TYR A 98 -21.29 -4.85 2.77
N PRO A 99 -22.39 -5.58 2.55
CA PRO A 99 -22.34 -7.02 2.31
C PRO A 99 -21.33 -7.34 1.20
N ARG A 100 -20.58 -8.44 1.37
CA ARG A 100 -19.45 -8.78 0.47
C ARG A 100 -19.86 -8.87 -1.01
N GLU A 101 -21.00 -9.46 -1.29
CA GLU A 101 -21.52 -9.62 -2.65
C GLU A 101 -21.82 -8.26 -3.27
N GLU A 102 -22.54 -7.41 -2.54
CA GLU A 102 -22.85 -6.07 -3.00
C GLU A 102 -21.58 -5.22 -3.24
N LEU A 103 -20.60 -5.29 -2.33
CA LEU A 103 -19.32 -4.62 -2.53
C LEU A 103 -18.63 -5.08 -3.80
N PHE A 104 -18.66 -6.39 -4.09
CA PHE A 104 -18.02 -6.94 -5.28
C PHE A 104 -18.76 -6.53 -6.56
N ASP A 105 -20.06 -6.48 -6.55
CA ASP A 105 -20.86 -6.01 -7.68
C ASP A 105 -20.63 -4.53 -7.95
N ARG A 106 -20.56 -3.71 -6.90
CA ARG A 106 -20.21 -2.29 -7.02
C ARG A 106 -18.82 -2.10 -7.62
N ILE A 107 -17.83 -2.88 -7.19
CA ILE A 107 -16.48 -2.86 -7.75
C ILE A 107 -16.49 -3.23 -9.23
N ASN A 108 -17.20 -4.30 -9.60
CA ASN A 108 -17.27 -4.73 -11.00
C ASN A 108 -17.90 -3.66 -11.88
N ARG A 109 -19.06 -3.13 -11.48
CA ARG A 109 -19.75 -2.03 -12.20
C ARG A 109 -18.89 -0.77 -12.32
N ARG A 110 -18.15 -0.42 -11.24
CA ARG A 110 -17.23 0.70 -11.28
C ARG A 110 -16.14 0.52 -12.35
N VAL A 111 -15.58 -0.67 -12.48
CA VAL A 111 -14.56 -0.95 -13.52
C VAL A 111 -15.19 -0.79 -14.91
N ASP A 112 -16.39 -1.30 -15.14
CA ASP A 112 -17.08 -1.15 -16.42
C ASP A 112 -17.31 0.33 -16.74
N MET A 113 -17.83 1.11 -15.80
CA MET A 113 -18.00 2.56 -15.97
C MET A 113 -16.68 3.30 -16.23
N MET A 114 -15.57 2.89 -15.59
CA MET A 114 -14.25 3.47 -15.87
C MET A 114 -13.83 3.26 -17.33
N ILE A 115 -14.02 2.06 -17.85
CA ILE A 115 -13.73 1.75 -19.26
C ILE A 115 -14.58 2.61 -20.19
N GLU A 116 -15.89 2.67 -19.97
CA GLU A 116 -16.83 3.49 -20.72
C GLU A 116 -16.49 4.99 -20.66
N SER A 117 -15.94 5.45 -19.55
CA SER A 117 -15.56 6.86 -19.30
C SER A 117 -14.17 7.22 -19.84
N GLY A 118 -13.50 6.34 -20.60
CA GLY A 118 -12.25 6.67 -21.28
C GLY A 118 -10.98 6.29 -20.50
N PHE A 119 -11.05 5.34 -19.57
CA PHE A 119 -9.88 4.88 -18.83
C PHE A 119 -8.79 4.28 -19.73
N ILE A 120 -9.17 3.67 -20.87
CA ILE A 120 -8.21 3.10 -21.84
C ILE A 120 -7.33 4.20 -22.42
N GLU A 121 -7.94 5.32 -22.83
CA GLU A 121 -7.25 6.48 -23.41
C GLU A 121 -6.38 7.17 -22.34
N GLU A 122 -6.86 7.25 -21.11
CA GLU A 122 -6.07 7.74 -19.97
C GLU A 122 -4.83 6.86 -19.77
N ALA A 123 -4.99 5.55 -19.67
CA ALA A 123 -3.90 4.60 -19.52
C ALA A 123 -2.90 4.68 -20.68
N ARG A 124 -3.38 4.87 -21.91
CA ARG A 124 -2.53 5.01 -23.10
C ARG A 124 -1.69 6.29 -23.06
N ARG A 125 -2.24 7.39 -22.58
CA ARG A 125 -1.48 8.65 -22.43
C ARG A 125 -0.32 8.53 -21.46
N VAL A 126 -0.48 7.77 -20.37
CA VAL A 126 0.57 7.59 -19.35
C VAL A 126 1.45 6.36 -19.60
N TYR A 127 1.15 5.55 -20.60
CA TYR A 127 1.91 4.35 -20.93
C TYR A 127 3.41 4.56 -21.19
N PRO A 128 3.87 5.68 -21.83
CA PRO A 128 5.31 5.96 -21.94
C PRO A 128 6.02 6.07 -20.57
N LEU A 129 5.28 6.40 -19.52
CA LEU A 129 5.77 6.55 -18.13
C LEU A 129 5.58 5.28 -17.28
N ARG A 130 5.24 4.13 -17.89
CA ARG A 130 4.91 2.88 -17.19
C ARG A 130 5.99 2.33 -16.26
N HIS A 131 7.23 2.78 -16.44
CA HIS A 131 8.35 2.45 -15.57
C HIS A 131 8.27 3.13 -14.19
N LEU A 132 7.46 4.19 -14.05
CA LEU A 132 7.33 4.90 -12.78
C LEU A 132 6.54 4.06 -11.76
N ASN A 133 7.06 4.03 -10.55
CA ASN A 133 6.46 3.24 -9.46
C ASN A 133 5.03 3.70 -9.10
N SER A 134 4.70 4.97 -9.30
CA SER A 134 3.35 5.54 -9.10
C SER A 134 2.28 4.92 -10.01
N LEU A 135 2.68 4.45 -11.20
CA LEU A 135 1.78 3.79 -12.16
C LEU A 135 1.70 2.27 -11.96
N ASN A 136 2.46 1.73 -11.00
CA ASN A 136 2.44 0.31 -10.66
C ASN A 136 1.21 -0.04 -9.78
N THR A 137 0.02 0.30 -10.24
CA THR A 137 -1.25 0.13 -9.50
C THR A 137 -2.25 -0.72 -10.27
N VAL A 138 -3.28 -1.19 -9.58
CA VAL A 138 -4.40 -1.91 -10.22
C VAL A 138 -5.09 -0.98 -11.22
N GLY A 139 -5.39 -1.49 -12.38
CA GLY A 139 -5.92 -0.76 -13.51
C GLY A 139 -4.83 -0.48 -14.54
N TYR A 140 -3.84 0.33 -14.21
CA TYR A 140 -2.75 0.62 -15.15
C TYR A 140 -1.93 -0.61 -15.50
N LYS A 141 -1.58 -1.46 -14.52
CA LYS A 141 -0.82 -2.70 -14.78
C LYS A 141 -1.49 -3.60 -15.80
N GLU A 142 -2.78 -3.79 -15.65
CA GLU A 142 -3.56 -4.66 -16.53
C GLU A 142 -3.65 -4.04 -17.93
N MET A 143 -3.87 -2.72 -18.03
CA MET A 143 -3.89 -2.03 -19.33
C MET A 143 -2.52 -2.01 -19.99
N PHE A 144 -1.45 -1.84 -19.23
CA PHE A 144 -0.09 -1.89 -19.78
C PHE A 144 0.24 -3.29 -20.31
N ALA A 145 -0.14 -4.35 -19.59
CA ALA A 145 0.02 -5.72 -20.08
C ALA A 145 -0.78 -5.99 -21.37
N TYR A 146 -1.95 -5.38 -21.51
CA TYR A 146 -2.72 -5.39 -22.75
C TYR A 146 -2.00 -4.63 -23.87
N PHE A 147 -1.47 -3.44 -23.60
CA PHE A 147 -0.72 -2.65 -24.60
C PHE A 147 0.59 -3.30 -25.03
N ASP A 148 1.25 -4.04 -24.12
CA ASP A 148 2.44 -4.83 -24.40
C ASP A 148 2.13 -6.13 -25.19
N GLY A 149 0.83 -6.45 -25.44
CA GLY A 149 0.42 -7.68 -26.10
C GLY A 149 0.61 -8.96 -25.28
N THR A 150 0.92 -8.84 -23.98
CA THR A 150 1.12 -9.98 -23.05
C THR A 150 -0.19 -10.48 -22.45
N MET A 151 -1.29 -9.77 -22.70
CA MET A 151 -2.64 -10.09 -22.21
C MET A 151 -3.69 -9.60 -23.22
N ASP A 152 -4.75 -10.37 -23.43
CA ASP A 152 -5.92 -9.89 -24.18
C ASP A 152 -6.76 -8.91 -23.34
N PHE A 153 -7.61 -8.16 -24.00
CA PHE A 153 -8.42 -7.11 -23.38
C PHE A 153 -9.39 -7.65 -22.33
N ASP A 154 -10.11 -8.72 -22.62
CA ASP A 154 -11.11 -9.28 -21.71
C ASP A 154 -10.46 -9.84 -20.44
N THR A 155 -9.31 -10.49 -20.59
CA THR A 155 -8.48 -10.93 -19.46
C THR A 155 -8.00 -9.75 -18.65
N ALA A 156 -7.57 -8.65 -19.26
CA ALA A 156 -7.11 -7.45 -18.56
C ALA A 156 -8.23 -6.86 -17.69
N ILE A 157 -9.44 -6.70 -18.25
CA ILE A 157 -10.61 -6.21 -17.51
C ILE A 157 -10.99 -7.16 -16.36
N SER A 158 -11.03 -8.46 -16.63
CA SER A 158 -11.32 -9.47 -15.60
C SER A 158 -10.33 -9.44 -14.44
N ARG A 159 -9.03 -9.29 -14.74
CA ARG A 159 -7.97 -9.15 -13.73
C ARG A 159 -8.08 -7.83 -12.96
N MET A 160 -8.39 -6.74 -13.64
CA MET A 160 -8.62 -5.44 -13.00
C MET A 160 -9.75 -5.53 -11.96
N LYS A 161 -10.91 -6.13 -12.34
CA LYS A 161 -12.02 -6.41 -11.40
C LYS A 161 -11.56 -7.27 -10.23
N LYS A 162 -10.90 -8.40 -10.50
CA LYS A 162 -10.37 -9.33 -9.49
C LYS A 162 -9.41 -8.63 -8.53
N ASN A 163 -8.42 -7.90 -9.05
CA ASN A 163 -7.38 -7.26 -8.26
C ASN A 163 -7.94 -6.12 -7.41
N THR A 164 -8.94 -5.39 -7.92
CA THR A 164 -9.66 -4.37 -7.13
C THR A 164 -10.42 -5.01 -5.96
N ARG A 165 -11.09 -6.16 -6.17
CA ARG A 165 -11.74 -6.91 -5.07
C ARG A 165 -10.72 -7.41 -4.03
N VAL A 166 -9.55 -7.90 -4.48
CA VAL A 166 -8.46 -8.30 -3.58
C VAL A 166 -7.96 -7.11 -2.75
N TYR A 167 -7.83 -5.94 -3.39
CA TYR A 167 -7.44 -4.72 -2.70
C TYR A 167 -8.47 -4.29 -1.65
N ALA A 168 -9.77 -4.31 -1.99
CA ALA A 168 -10.85 -4.03 -1.05
C ALA A 168 -10.84 -4.98 0.15
N LYS A 169 -10.60 -6.29 -0.06
CA LYS A 169 -10.45 -7.25 1.04
C LYS A 169 -9.29 -6.87 1.99
N LYS A 170 -8.15 -6.41 1.45
CA LYS A 170 -7.02 -5.97 2.26
C LYS A 170 -7.37 -4.75 3.10
N GLN A 171 -8.13 -3.80 2.55
CA GLN A 171 -8.63 -2.64 3.29
C GLN A 171 -9.55 -3.06 4.45
N LEU A 172 -10.53 -3.94 4.18
CA LEU A 172 -11.43 -4.45 5.21
C LEU A 172 -10.67 -5.21 6.31
N THR A 173 -9.68 -6.03 5.95
CA THR A 173 -8.85 -6.74 6.93
C THR A 173 -8.05 -5.77 7.80
N TRP A 174 -7.55 -4.67 7.23
CA TRP A 174 -6.84 -3.65 7.98
C TRP A 174 -7.76 -2.90 8.93
N LEU A 175 -8.94 -2.47 8.47
CA LEU A 175 -9.94 -1.78 9.29
C LEU A 175 -10.44 -2.64 10.47
N LYS A 176 -10.60 -3.95 10.25
CA LYS A 176 -11.04 -4.90 11.31
C LYS A 176 -10.05 -5.03 12.49
N ARG A 177 -8.79 -4.60 12.33
CA ARG A 177 -7.80 -4.64 13.42
C ARG A 177 -7.99 -3.53 14.44
N ASP A 178 -8.74 -2.50 14.08
CA ASP A 178 -9.01 -1.36 14.95
C ASP A 178 -10.44 -1.47 15.48
N PRO A 179 -10.63 -1.80 16.76
CA PRO A 179 -11.98 -1.94 17.36
C PRO A 179 -12.71 -0.60 17.45
N ALA A 180 -12.02 0.53 17.35
CA ALA A 180 -12.61 1.86 17.39
C ALA A 180 -13.22 2.30 16.04
N VAL A 181 -13.13 1.49 14.99
CA VAL A 181 -13.75 1.79 13.70
C VAL A 181 -15.27 1.62 13.78
N ILE A 182 -15.99 2.72 13.58
CA ILE A 182 -17.47 2.73 13.54
C ILE A 182 -17.89 2.17 12.17
N ARG A 183 -18.77 1.16 12.19
CA ARG A 183 -19.34 0.57 10.99
C ARG A 183 -20.65 1.25 10.68
N LEU A 184 -20.74 1.85 9.50
CA LEU A 184 -21.92 2.57 9.04
C LEU A 184 -22.75 1.69 8.10
N ASN A 185 -24.08 1.71 8.30
CA ASN A 185 -24.99 1.07 7.36
C ASN A 185 -24.97 1.86 6.02
N PRO A 186 -24.81 1.21 4.85
CA PRO A 186 -24.78 1.90 3.57
C PRO A 186 -25.97 2.81 3.29
N SER A 187 -27.16 2.47 3.76
CA SER A 187 -28.39 3.23 3.50
C SER A 187 -28.54 4.48 4.40
N THR A 188 -27.90 4.50 5.57
CA THR A 188 -27.99 5.59 6.56
C THR A 188 -26.64 6.24 6.83
N ALA A 189 -25.60 5.85 6.10
CA ALA A 189 -24.20 6.18 6.38
C ALA A 189 -23.93 7.67 6.63
N LEU A 190 -24.62 8.57 5.93
CA LEU A 190 -24.45 10.02 6.14
C LEU A 190 -24.98 10.46 7.51
N ASN A 191 -26.19 10.03 7.84
CA ASN A 191 -26.84 10.40 9.12
C ASN A 191 -26.09 9.78 10.30
N ASP A 192 -25.70 8.50 10.18
CA ASP A 192 -24.92 7.79 11.20
C ASP A 192 -23.55 8.44 11.42
N ALA A 193 -22.90 8.89 10.34
CA ALA A 193 -21.62 9.58 10.44
C ALA A 193 -21.77 10.95 11.12
N LEU A 194 -22.80 11.72 10.77
CA LEU A 194 -23.07 13.02 11.39
C LEU A 194 -23.39 12.86 12.88
N ALA A 195 -24.20 11.87 13.27
CA ALA A 195 -24.48 11.55 14.66
C ALA A 195 -23.19 11.24 15.42
N ALA A 196 -22.36 10.32 14.89
CA ALA A 196 -21.10 9.91 15.52
C ALA A 196 -20.08 11.07 15.69
N ILE A 197 -20.19 12.14 14.92
CA ILE A 197 -19.35 13.34 15.08
C ILE A 197 -19.99 14.31 16.08
N GLY A 198 -21.33 14.40 16.12
CA GLY A 198 -22.07 15.37 16.93
C GLY A 198 -22.30 14.95 18.39
N ASP A 199 -22.38 13.64 18.67
CA ASP A 199 -22.67 13.11 20.02
C ASP A 199 -21.53 13.30 21.04
N GLU A 200 -20.43 13.93 20.64
CA GLU A 200 -19.23 14.08 21.46
C GLU A 200 -18.74 15.56 21.56
N GLN A 201 -19.64 16.53 21.50
CA GLN A 201 -19.31 17.92 21.82
C GLN A 201 -19.41 18.23 23.31
#